data_380b53701f68c1c4d1ec2660b70893d0
#
_entry.id   380b53701f68c1c4d1ec2660b70893d0
#
_cell.length_a   1.000
_cell.length_b   1.000
_cell.length_c   1.000
_cell.angle_alpha   90.00
_cell.angle_beta   90.00
_cell.angle_gamma   90.00
#
_symmetry.space_group_name_H-M   'P 1'
#
loop_
_entity.id
_entity.type
_entity.pdbx_description
1 polymer ?
#
loop_
_entity_poly.entity_id
_entity_poly.type
_entity_poly.pdbx_seq_one_letter_code
_entity_poly.pdbx_strand_id
1 'polypeptide(L)'
;MAARYCITLAHLGDYGTVQDRETLDCDAVLMSGGYTPTVHLFSQSRGKLRFDESQQVFVPGNSVERERSAGACCGTDGLRATLEEGSQAGAGAAEAAGKTGSAEGYHVQALEGTMVGTPGVLPQPGNTPPAKAFVDFQNDVTSKDLALA
;
A
#
# COMPACT_ATOMS: atom_id res chain seq x y z
N MET A 1 -1.96 9.94 36.05
CA MET A 1 -1.14 8.74 35.74
C MET A 1 -1.00 8.66 34.23
N ALA A 2 0.22 8.69 33.71
CA ALA A 2 0.44 8.42 32.29
C ALA A 2 0.16 6.92 32.03
N ALA A 3 -0.57 6.64 30.96
CA ALA A 3 -0.78 5.27 30.54
C ALA A 3 0.58 4.68 30.10
N ARG A 4 0.95 3.53 30.63
CA ARG A 4 2.10 2.76 30.15
C ARG A 4 1.59 1.71 29.19
N TYR A 5 2.24 1.63 28.04
CA TYR A 5 1.97 0.62 27.04
C TYR A 5 3.10 -0.42 27.06
N CYS A 6 2.74 -1.64 26.74
CA CYS A 6 3.68 -2.74 26.60
C CYS A 6 3.49 -3.30 25.19
N ILE A 7 4.52 -3.22 24.37
CA ILE A 7 4.51 -3.78 23.01
C ILE A 7 5.42 -4.99 22.95
N THR A 8 4.98 -5.99 22.23
CA THR A 8 5.82 -7.17 21.94
C THR A 8 6.22 -7.13 20.49
N LEU A 9 7.52 -7.03 20.25
CA LEU A 9 8.13 -7.20 18.93
C LEU A 9 8.33 -8.67 18.65
N ALA A 10 8.08 -9.08 17.43
CA ALA A 10 8.34 -10.42 16.96
C ALA A 10 9.12 -10.37 15.65
N HIS A 11 10.18 -11.15 15.55
CA HIS A 11 10.89 -11.34 14.29
C HIS A 11 10.21 -12.44 13.48
N LEU A 12 10.02 -12.18 12.19
CA LEU A 12 9.53 -13.17 11.26
C LEU A 12 10.71 -13.89 10.64
N GLY A 13 10.74 -15.20 10.84
CA GLY A 13 11.64 -16.09 10.13
C GLY A 13 11.03 -16.55 8.80
N ASP A 14 11.72 -17.48 8.16
CA ASP A 14 11.27 -18.08 6.91
C ASP A 14 9.87 -18.68 7.05
N TYR A 15 9.08 -18.54 6.00
CA TYR A 15 7.69 -19.03 5.93
C TYR A 15 6.74 -18.40 6.96
N GLY A 16 7.05 -17.18 7.45
CA GLY A 16 6.19 -16.47 8.40
C GLY A 16 6.19 -17.05 9.82
N THR A 17 7.16 -17.86 10.18
CA THR A 17 7.31 -18.34 11.55
C THR A 17 7.72 -17.20 12.48
N VAL A 18 7.05 -17.08 13.61
CA VAL A 18 7.40 -16.08 14.63
C VAL A 18 8.61 -16.60 15.41
N GLN A 19 9.72 -15.91 15.26
CA GLN A 19 10.95 -16.14 16.02
C GLN A 19 11.10 -14.99 17.00
N ASP A 20 11.78 -15.23 18.08
CA ASP A 20 12.16 -14.25 19.11
C ASP A 20 11.10 -13.19 19.41
N ARG A 21 10.78 -13.01 20.66
CA ARG A 21 9.86 -11.97 21.13
C ARG A 21 10.58 -11.11 22.13
N GLU A 22 10.55 -9.82 21.89
CA GLU A 22 11.03 -8.82 22.82
C GLU A 22 9.86 -7.96 23.28
N THR A 23 9.80 -7.71 24.58
CA THR A 23 8.77 -6.88 25.17
C THR A 23 9.38 -5.56 25.62
N LEU A 24 8.80 -4.45 25.13
CA LEU A 24 9.24 -3.10 25.42
C LEU A 24 8.14 -2.33 26.14
N ASP A 25 8.52 -1.71 27.27
CA ASP A 25 7.66 -0.73 27.93
C ASP A 25 7.83 0.63 27.28
N CYS A 26 6.73 1.29 26.97
CA CYS A 26 6.75 2.60 26.31
C CYS A 26 5.58 3.48 26.76
N ASP A 27 5.76 4.79 26.64
CA ASP A 27 4.70 5.77 26.94
C ASP A 27 3.83 6.08 25.73
N ALA A 28 4.34 5.80 24.54
CA ALA A 28 3.63 5.97 23.26
C ALA A 28 4.06 4.94 22.23
N VAL A 29 3.12 4.54 21.38
CA VAL A 29 3.37 3.67 20.22
C VAL A 29 3.03 4.46 18.96
N LEU A 30 4.03 4.67 18.09
CA LEU A 30 3.85 5.30 16.80
C LEU A 30 3.81 4.21 15.73
N MET A 31 2.71 4.16 14.97
CA MET A 31 2.53 3.19 13.90
C MET A 31 2.61 3.89 12.53
N SER A 32 3.46 3.36 11.66
CA SER A 32 3.59 3.80 10.27
C SER A 32 3.75 2.54 9.41
N GLY A 33 2.62 1.93 9.06
CA GLY A 33 2.56 0.64 8.34
C GLY A 33 2.60 0.76 6.81
N GLY A 34 2.91 1.96 6.29
CA GLY A 34 2.90 2.21 4.85
C GLY A 34 1.53 2.63 4.32
N TYR A 35 1.41 2.67 3.00
CA TYR A 35 0.22 3.11 2.29
C TYR A 35 -0.23 2.02 1.32
N THR A 36 -1.54 1.93 1.10
CA THR A 36 -2.12 1.12 0.04
C THR A 36 -2.61 2.03 -1.09
N PRO A 37 -2.57 1.57 -2.36
CA PRO A 37 -3.09 2.34 -3.48
C PRO A 37 -4.56 2.70 -3.29
N THR A 38 -4.91 3.97 -3.50
CA THR A 38 -6.29 4.45 -3.43
C THR A 38 -6.96 4.28 -4.78
N VAL A 39 -7.68 3.18 -4.98
CA VAL A 39 -8.25 2.76 -6.26
C VAL A 39 -9.75 3.12 -6.44
N HIS A 40 -10.32 3.84 -5.50
CA HIS A 40 -11.76 4.10 -5.44
C HIS A 40 -12.28 4.87 -6.67
N LEU A 41 -11.58 5.95 -7.08
CA LEU A 41 -12.00 6.74 -8.25
C LEU A 41 -11.91 5.93 -9.54
N PHE A 42 -10.86 5.11 -9.68
CA PHE A 42 -10.72 4.21 -10.82
C PHE A 42 -11.85 3.17 -10.86
N SER A 43 -12.20 2.60 -9.71
CA SER A 43 -13.31 1.65 -9.61
C SER A 43 -14.66 2.29 -9.92
N GLN A 44 -14.86 3.57 -9.55
CA GLN A 44 -16.08 4.31 -9.86
C GLN A 44 -16.24 4.61 -11.35
N SER A 45 -15.14 4.77 -12.08
CA SER A 45 -15.16 4.85 -13.55
C SER A 45 -15.31 3.48 -14.23
N ARG A 46 -15.69 2.45 -13.50
CA ARG A 46 -15.89 1.07 -13.96
C ARG A 46 -14.62 0.36 -14.43
N GLY A 47 -13.46 0.91 -14.12
CA GLY A 47 -12.18 0.27 -14.39
C GLY A 47 -12.04 -1.08 -13.67
N LYS A 48 -11.31 -1.99 -14.27
CA LYS A 48 -11.04 -3.30 -13.70
C LYS A 48 -9.70 -3.27 -12.97
N LEU A 49 -9.74 -3.57 -11.67
CA LEU A 49 -8.53 -3.71 -10.88
C LEU A 49 -7.76 -4.97 -11.27
N ARG A 50 -6.47 -4.94 -11.11
CA ARG A 50 -5.59 -6.11 -11.14
C ARG A 50 -4.85 -6.23 -9.81
N PHE A 51 -4.60 -7.44 -9.40
CA PHE A 51 -3.78 -7.71 -8.23
C PHE A 51 -2.30 -7.68 -8.63
N ASP A 52 -1.49 -6.97 -7.86
CA ASP A 52 -0.04 -6.93 -7.99
C ASP A 52 0.58 -7.84 -6.94
N GLU A 53 1.09 -8.99 -7.38
CA GLU A 53 1.65 -10.00 -6.47
C GLU A 53 2.93 -9.53 -5.77
N SER A 54 3.69 -8.64 -6.40
CA SER A 54 4.94 -8.16 -5.83
C SER A 54 4.72 -7.22 -4.67
N GLN A 55 3.67 -6.40 -4.75
CA GLN A 55 3.29 -5.44 -3.72
C GLN A 55 2.15 -5.95 -2.83
N GLN A 56 1.50 -7.06 -3.21
CA GLN A 56 0.35 -7.65 -2.50
C GLN A 56 -0.82 -6.67 -2.36
N VAL A 57 -1.10 -5.88 -3.40
CA VAL A 57 -2.15 -4.87 -3.42
C VAL A 57 -2.92 -4.87 -4.74
N PHE A 58 -4.13 -4.31 -4.72
CA PHE A 58 -4.87 -4.02 -5.93
C PHE A 58 -4.47 -2.67 -6.51
N VAL A 59 -4.21 -2.64 -7.81
CA VAL A 59 -3.88 -1.44 -8.57
C VAL A 59 -4.80 -1.29 -9.77
N PRO A 60 -4.90 -0.09 -10.38
CA PRO A 60 -5.63 0.11 -11.63
C PRO A 60 -5.14 -0.84 -12.72
N GLY A 61 -6.09 -1.48 -13.39
CA GLY A 61 -5.84 -2.33 -14.55
C GLY A 61 -6.40 -1.68 -15.82
N ASN A 62 -7.39 -2.32 -16.43
CA ASN A 62 -7.97 -1.83 -17.67
C ASN A 62 -9.01 -0.72 -17.41
N SER A 63 -8.77 0.46 -17.97
CA SER A 63 -9.73 1.57 -17.99
C SER A 63 -10.89 1.27 -18.94
N VAL A 64 -12.08 1.70 -18.56
CA VAL A 64 -13.29 1.68 -19.42
C VAL A 64 -13.54 3.07 -20.00
N GLU A 65 -13.28 4.09 -19.21
CA GLU A 65 -13.40 5.48 -19.59
C GLU A 65 -12.07 6.07 -20.10
N ARG A 66 -12.01 7.36 -20.33
CA ARG A 66 -10.79 8.05 -20.81
C ARG A 66 -9.89 8.53 -19.68
N GLU A 67 -10.18 8.13 -18.43
CA GLU A 67 -9.34 8.45 -17.28
C GLU A 67 -8.00 7.73 -17.36
N ARG A 68 -7.02 8.28 -16.68
CA ARG A 68 -5.73 7.67 -16.44
C ARG A 68 -5.38 7.84 -14.97
N SER A 69 -4.81 6.82 -14.41
CA SER A 69 -4.27 6.84 -13.04
C SER A 69 -2.75 6.96 -13.10
N ALA A 70 -2.17 7.65 -12.14
CA ALA A 70 -0.71 7.82 -12.02
C ALA A 70 -0.28 7.96 -10.56
N GLY A 71 0.94 7.60 -10.26
CA GLY A 71 1.54 7.75 -8.93
C GLY A 71 1.12 6.66 -7.95
N ALA A 72 1.02 7.01 -6.67
CA ALA A 72 0.79 6.05 -5.60
C ALA A 72 -0.49 5.22 -5.75
N CYS A 73 -1.53 5.73 -6.41
CA CYS A 73 -2.74 4.95 -6.69
C CYS A 73 -2.50 3.80 -7.70
N CYS A 74 -1.42 3.86 -8.47
CA CYS A 74 -0.97 2.79 -9.37
C CYS A 74 0.05 1.85 -8.71
N GLY A 75 0.35 2.05 -7.44
CA GLY A 75 1.42 1.34 -6.75
C GLY A 75 2.82 1.88 -7.06
N THR A 76 2.91 3.03 -7.76
CA THR A 76 4.20 3.67 -8.03
C THR A 76 4.71 4.33 -6.78
N ASP A 77 5.89 3.91 -6.33
CA ASP A 77 6.55 4.41 -5.14
C ASP A 77 7.78 5.25 -5.48
N GLY A 78 8.13 6.12 -4.55
CA GLY A 78 9.25 7.04 -4.69
C GLY A 78 8.92 8.32 -5.46
N LEU A 79 9.48 9.43 -5.01
CA LEU A 79 9.16 10.77 -5.51
C LEU A 79 9.50 10.93 -6.99
N ARG A 80 10.64 10.42 -7.44
CA ARG A 80 11.06 10.51 -8.84
C ARG A 80 10.08 9.80 -9.76
N ALA A 81 9.82 8.51 -9.49
CA ALA A 81 8.94 7.69 -10.30
C ALA A 81 7.52 8.28 -10.37
N THR A 82 7.00 8.77 -9.25
CA THR A 82 5.69 9.42 -9.18
C THR A 82 5.61 10.68 -10.03
N LEU A 83 6.66 11.52 -10.01
CA LEU A 83 6.73 12.74 -10.82
C LEU A 83 6.84 12.42 -12.32
N GLU A 84 7.67 11.45 -12.70
CA GLU A 84 7.84 11.01 -14.08
C GLU A 84 6.52 10.42 -14.63
N GLU A 85 5.87 9.56 -13.88
CA GLU A 85 4.60 8.96 -14.29
C GLU A 85 3.49 10.02 -14.40
N GLY A 86 3.41 10.96 -13.46
CA GLY A 86 2.47 12.07 -13.52
C GLY A 86 2.69 12.97 -14.74
N SER A 87 3.95 13.28 -15.06
CA SER A 87 4.31 14.05 -16.24
C SER A 87 3.92 13.33 -17.55
N GLN A 88 4.18 12.04 -17.65
CA GLN A 88 3.81 11.21 -18.80
C GLN A 88 2.27 11.12 -18.94
N ALA A 89 1.56 10.93 -17.84
CA ALA A 89 0.10 10.90 -17.84
C ALA A 89 -0.50 12.23 -18.30
N GLY A 90 0.05 13.36 -17.82
CA GLY A 90 -0.34 14.70 -18.24
C GLY A 90 -0.09 14.97 -19.73
N ALA A 91 1.09 14.60 -20.24
CA ALA A 91 1.43 14.70 -21.66
C ALA A 91 0.46 13.87 -22.53
N GLY A 92 0.22 12.62 -22.14
CA GLY A 92 -0.72 11.75 -22.86
C GLY A 92 -2.19 12.28 -22.82
N ALA A 93 -2.60 12.91 -21.73
CA ALA A 93 -3.92 13.56 -21.65
C ALA A 93 -4.02 14.78 -22.58
N ALA A 94 -2.95 15.59 -22.67
CA ALA A 94 -2.89 16.72 -23.60
C ALA A 94 -2.98 16.26 -25.06
N GLU A 95 -2.24 15.23 -25.44
CA GLU A 95 -2.29 14.62 -26.78
C GLU A 95 -3.69 14.07 -27.09
N ALA A 96 -4.32 13.37 -26.17
CA ALA A 96 -5.68 12.87 -26.33
C ALA A 96 -6.71 13.99 -26.49
N ALA A 97 -6.42 15.19 -25.97
CA ALA A 97 -7.22 16.40 -26.15
C ALA A 97 -6.84 17.22 -27.40
N GLY A 98 -5.98 16.69 -28.29
CA GLY A 98 -5.53 17.35 -29.52
C GLY A 98 -4.56 18.51 -29.26
N LYS A 99 -3.85 18.50 -28.16
CA LYS A 99 -2.80 19.46 -27.80
C LYS A 99 -1.42 18.82 -27.89
N THR A 100 -0.37 19.63 -27.94
CA THR A 100 0.99 19.14 -27.85
C THR A 100 1.26 18.78 -26.37
N GLY A 101 1.56 17.52 -26.11
CA GLY A 101 2.00 17.02 -24.83
C GLY A 101 3.53 16.93 -24.80
N SER A 102 4.16 17.32 -23.69
CA SER A 102 5.57 17.12 -23.44
C SER A 102 5.74 16.58 -22.02
N ALA A 103 6.34 15.42 -21.90
CA ALA A 103 6.74 14.92 -20.60
C ALA A 103 8.10 15.51 -20.22
N GLU A 104 8.16 16.14 -19.06
CA GLU A 104 9.41 16.69 -18.52
C GLU A 104 10.07 15.66 -17.59
N GLY A 105 11.41 15.55 -17.71
CA GLY A 105 12.20 14.79 -16.75
C GLY A 105 12.49 15.63 -15.51
N TYR A 106 12.26 15.08 -14.34
CA TYR A 106 12.56 15.76 -13.07
C TYR A 106 13.87 15.26 -12.46
N HIS A 107 14.73 16.18 -12.06
CA HIS A 107 15.90 15.83 -11.28
C HIS A 107 15.54 15.92 -9.79
N VAL A 108 15.45 14.77 -9.15
CA VAL A 108 15.08 14.66 -7.74
C VAL A 108 16.29 14.21 -6.94
N GLN A 109 16.70 15.03 -5.99
CA GLN A 109 17.63 14.64 -4.94
C GLN A 109 16.83 14.05 -3.76
N ALA A 110 16.40 12.80 -3.90
CA ALA A 110 15.73 12.10 -2.82
C ALA A 110 16.53 10.84 -2.47
N LEU A 111 16.56 10.51 -1.19
CA LEU A 111 16.96 9.18 -0.76
C LEU A 111 15.89 8.21 -1.28
N GLU A 112 16.26 7.36 -2.20
CA GLU A 112 15.39 6.28 -2.63
C GLU A 112 15.32 5.27 -1.48
N GLY A 113 14.22 5.32 -0.72
CA GLY A 113 13.88 4.27 0.23
C GLY A 113 13.32 3.09 -0.55
N THR A 114 13.83 1.90 -0.30
CA THR A 114 13.16 0.69 -0.77
C THR A 114 11.92 0.48 0.09
N MET A 115 10.72 0.56 -0.49
CA MET A 115 9.53 0.11 0.21
C MET A 115 9.66 -1.39 0.46
N VAL A 116 9.81 -1.72 1.71
CA VAL A 116 9.59 -3.11 2.13
C VAL A 116 8.09 -3.34 1.99
N GLY A 117 7.69 -4.37 1.25
CA GLY A 117 6.29 -4.70 1.02
C GLY A 117 5.47 -4.67 2.30
N THR A 118 4.19 -4.37 2.18
CA THR A 118 3.28 -4.29 3.34
C THR A 118 3.40 -5.57 4.17
N PRO A 119 3.79 -5.49 5.43
CA PRO A 119 3.84 -6.67 6.26
C PRO A 119 2.42 -7.25 6.33
N GLY A 120 2.25 -8.45 5.84
CA GLY A 120 0.99 -9.17 5.92
C GLY A 120 0.57 -9.39 7.38
N VAL A 121 -0.58 -10.02 7.56
CA VAL A 121 -1.04 -10.41 8.90
C VAL A 121 0.02 -11.31 9.53
N LEU A 122 0.51 -10.90 10.71
CA LEU A 122 1.46 -11.71 11.46
C LEU A 122 0.80 -13.02 11.87
N PRO A 123 1.37 -14.18 11.52
CA PRO A 123 0.84 -15.46 11.97
C PRO A 123 0.88 -15.51 13.50
N GLN A 124 -0.27 -15.79 14.09
CA GLN A 124 -0.38 -15.99 15.53
C GLN A 124 -0.41 -17.49 15.82
N PRO A 125 0.46 -18.01 16.65
CA PRO A 125 0.39 -19.41 17.04
C PRO A 125 -0.90 -19.65 17.85
N GLY A 126 -1.82 -20.41 17.27
CA GLY A 126 -2.81 -21.19 18.00
C GLY A 126 -4.10 -20.52 18.44
N ASN A 127 -4.29 -19.18 18.37
CA ASN A 127 -5.53 -18.54 18.76
C ASN A 127 -5.83 -17.28 17.96
N THR A 128 -7.12 -16.99 17.77
CA THR A 128 -7.58 -15.73 17.18
C THR A 128 -6.98 -14.54 17.92
N PRO A 129 -6.31 -13.62 17.23
CA PRO A 129 -5.72 -12.48 17.90
C PRO A 129 -6.78 -11.67 18.64
N PRO A 130 -6.50 -11.15 19.84
CA PRO A 130 -7.45 -10.33 20.60
C PRO A 130 -7.73 -8.98 19.91
N ALA A 131 -6.92 -8.60 18.94
CA ALA A 131 -7.06 -7.38 18.13
C ALA A 131 -7.53 -7.69 16.70
N LYS A 132 -7.94 -6.66 15.98
CA LYS A 132 -8.25 -6.77 14.55
C LYS A 132 -7.00 -7.18 13.79
N ALA A 133 -7.07 -8.31 13.08
CA ALA A 133 -6.03 -8.77 12.16
C ALA A 133 -6.57 -8.59 10.74
N PHE A 134 -6.10 -7.55 10.04
CA PHE A 134 -6.51 -7.26 8.67
C PHE A 134 -5.83 -8.22 7.70
N VAL A 135 -6.61 -8.78 6.80
CA VAL A 135 -6.16 -9.61 5.68
C VAL A 135 -6.06 -8.76 4.42
N ASP A 136 -6.98 -7.81 4.27
CA ASP A 136 -7.01 -6.84 3.18
C ASP A 136 -7.26 -5.45 3.76
N PHE A 137 -6.26 -4.58 3.67
CA PHE A 137 -6.36 -3.19 4.16
C PHE A 137 -7.18 -2.30 3.23
N GLN A 138 -7.26 -2.62 1.94
CA GLN A 138 -8.00 -1.80 0.97
C GLN A 138 -9.51 -1.93 1.15
N ASN A 139 -9.98 -3.10 1.59
CA ASN A 139 -11.39 -3.40 1.78
C ASN A 139 -11.76 -3.62 3.26
N ASP A 140 -10.85 -3.33 4.18
CA ASP A 140 -11.03 -3.50 5.63
C ASP A 140 -11.44 -4.93 6.05
N VAL A 141 -11.02 -5.94 5.28
CA VAL A 141 -11.34 -7.33 5.57
C VAL A 141 -10.42 -7.86 6.66
N THR A 142 -11.01 -8.39 7.71
CA THR A 142 -10.29 -8.99 8.83
C THR A 142 -10.33 -10.53 8.80
N SER A 143 -9.46 -11.16 9.56
CA SER A 143 -9.49 -12.61 9.77
C SER A 143 -10.83 -13.12 10.34
N LYS A 144 -11.56 -12.28 11.07
CA LYS A 144 -12.90 -12.62 11.57
C LYS A 144 -13.94 -12.66 10.46
N ASP A 145 -13.83 -11.75 9.49
CA ASP A 145 -14.74 -11.71 8.35
C ASP A 145 -14.58 -12.96 7.49
N LEU A 146 -13.33 -13.43 7.28
CA LEU A 146 -13.07 -14.68 6.59
C LEU A 146 -13.57 -15.90 7.35
N ALA A 147 -13.55 -15.88 8.69
CA ALA A 147 -14.06 -16.98 9.50
C ALA A 147 -15.59 -17.04 9.52
N LEU A 148 -16.26 -15.94 9.16
CA LEU A 148 -17.73 -15.86 9.09
C LEU A 148 -18.28 -16.24 7.71
N ALA A 149 -17.46 -16.17 6.67
CA ALA A 149 -17.81 -16.51 5.29
C ALA A 149 -17.77 -18.03 5.03
#